data_21ee35e108c52bbb406b4fe6739eefa5
#
_entry.id   21ee35e108c52bbb406b4fe6739eefa5
#
_cell.length_a   1.000
_cell.length_b   1.000
_cell.length_c   1.000
_cell.angle_alpha   90.00
_cell.angle_beta   90.00
_cell.angle_gamma   90.00
#
_symmetry.space_group_name_H-M   'P 1'
#
loop_
_entity.id
_entity.type
_entity.pdbx_description
1 polymer ?
#
loop_
_entity_poly.entity_id
_entity_poly.type
_entity_poly.pdbx_seq_one_letter_code
_entity_poly.pdbx_strand_id
1 'polypeptide(L)'
;QIVGLLAARHPGLVDRISLMSSAGVRYEENAFANAVLAGENPFQVTNRAELKRYLSIVFQDPPFVPWPASEALVRRRRADVQFEQRVLDGIGRGPDAFALEAELSQIRASTLLLWCRDDKVIDVSAAEVFHRGLERSATVILAGCGHMPMMAQPQQVAGAVRDFMQLSY
;
A
#
# COMPACT_ATOMS: atom_id res chain seq x y z
N GLN A 1 -1.69 -0.84 -7.30
CA GLN A 1 -2.71 -0.92 -8.35
C GLN A 1 -2.14 -0.71 -9.75
N ILE A 2 -1.49 0.44 -10.08
CA ILE A 2 -0.99 0.77 -11.43
C ILE A 2 -0.11 -0.33 -12.02
N VAL A 3 0.89 -0.81 -11.28
CA VAL A 3 1.81 -1.87 -11.74
C VAL A 3 1.06 -3.19 -12.01
N GLY A 4 0.07 -3.52 -11.18
CA GLY A 4 -0.76 -4.71 -11.39
C GLY A 4 -1.58 -4.61 -12.68
N LEU A 5 -2.24 -3.47 -12.91
CA LEU A 5 -2.98 -3.22 -14.16
C LEU A 5 -2.06 -3.24 -15.39
N LEU A 6 -0.85 -2.71 -15.29
CA LEU A 6 0.15 -2.81 -16.36
C LEU A 6 0.48 -4.28 -16.67
N ALA A 7 0.73 -5.08 -15.62
CA ALA A 7 1.07 -6.50 -15.78
C ALA A 7 -0.10 -7.32 -16.36
N ALA A 8 -1.35 -6.99 -15.98
CA ALA A 8 -2.54 -7.64 -16.52
C ALA A 8 -2.77 -7.31 -18.01
N ARG A 9 -2.67 -6.02 -18.35
CA ARG A 9 -3.00 -5.53 -19.70
C ARG A 9 -1.85 -5.65 -20.72
N HIS A 10 -0.62 -5.75 -20.22
CA HIS A 10 0.60 -5.84 -21.02
C HIS A 10 1.53 -6.96 -20.51
N PRO A 11 1.08 -8.23 -20.51
CA PRO A 11 1.81 -9.33 -19.89
C PRO A 11 3.21 -9.57 -20.50
N GLY A 12 3.45 -9.15 -21.74
CA GLY A 12 4.76 -9.26 -22.38
C GLY A 12 5.79 -8.22 -21.92
N LEU A 13 5.39 -7.23 -21.10
CA LEU A 13 6.30 -6.20 -20.60
C LEU A 13 6.76 -6.45 -19.16
N VAL A 14 6.16 -7.43 -18.46
CA VAL A 14 6.37 -7.61 -17.02
C VAL A 14 6.62 -9.07 -16.72
N ASP A 15 7.84 -9.41 -16.33
CA ASP A 15 8.21 -10.76 -15.92
C ASP A 15 7.89 -11.04 -14.46
N ARG A 16 8.12 -10.05 -13.58
CA ARG A 16 7.95 -10.16 -12.13
C ARG A 16 7.42 -8.86 -11.54
N ILE A 17 6.59 -8.95 -10.51
CA ILE A 17 6.14 -7.78 -9.74
C ILE A 17 6.22 -8.05 -8.25
N SER A 18 6.44 -6.99 -7.47
CA SER A 18 6.27 -7.00 -6.02
C SER A 18 5.16 -6.03 -5.64
N LEU A 19 4.13 -6.54 -5.01
CA LEU A 19 3.02 -5.75 -4.46
C LEU A 19 3.18 -5.67 -2.96
N MET A 20 3.52 -4.48 -2.47
CA MET A 20 3.74 -4.22 -1.05
C MET A 20 2.59 -3.36 -0.52
N SER A 21 1.79 -3.89 0.42
CA SER A 21 0.66 -3.15 1.01
C SER A 21 -0.21 -2.47 -0.07
N SER A 22 -0.55 -3.22 -1.12
CA SER A 22 -1.11 -2.66 -2.36
C SER A 22 -2.62 -2.52 -2.29
N ALA A 23 -3.14 -1.36 -2.70
CA ALA A 23 -4.56 -1.19 -3.04
C ALA A 23 -4.91 -1.84 -4.40
N GLY A 24 -6.20 -1.96 -4.68
CA GLY A 24 -6.73 -2.42 -5.97
C GLY A 24 -7.62 -3.66 -5.89
N VAL A 25 -7.77 -4.24 -4.71
CA VAL A 25 -8.70 -5.33 -4.39
C VAL A 25 -9.49 -4.98 -3.14
N ARG A 26 -10.61 -5.67 -2.90
CA ARG A 26 -11.35 -5.57 -1.65
C ARG A 26 -10.59 -6.26 -0.51
N TYR A 27 -10.80 -5.78 0.69
CA TYR A 27 -10.20 -6.30 1.91
C TYR A 27 -11.14 -6.05 3.10
N GLU A 28 -10.87 -6.63 4.25
CA GLU A 28 -11.65 -6.39 5.46
C GLU A 28 -11.55 -4.91 5.87
N GLU A 29 -12.71 -4.26 5.96
CA GLU A 29 -12.78 -2.84 6.26
C GLU A 29 -12.25 -2.55 7.67
N ASN A 30 -11.27 -1.68 7.74
CA ASN A 30 -10.69 -1.17 8.97
C ASN A 30 -11.12 0.31 9.19
N ALA A 31 -10.67 0.91 10.27
CA ALA A 31 -11.01 2.31 10.59
C ALA A 31 -10.58 3.30 9.49
N PHE A 32 -9.47 3.04 8.79
CA PHE A 32 -9.01 3.85 7.66
C PHE A 32 -9.96 3.74 6.47
N ALA A 33 -10.31 2.53 6.08
CA ALA A 33 -11.24 2.29 4.98
C ALA A 33 -12.59 2.94 5.23
N ASN A 34 -13.15 2.76 6.43
CA ASN A 34 -14.42 3.36 6.82
C ASN A 34 -14.40 4.90 6.75
N ALA A 35 -13.33 5.53 7.22
CA ALA A 35 -13.15 6.99 7.12
C ALA A 35 -13.08 7.46 5.65
N VAL A 36 -12.33 6.74 4.80
CA VAL A 36 -12.24 7.05 3.36
C VAL A 36 -13.61 6.91 2.68
N LEU A 37 -14.35 5.84 2.96
CA LEU A 37 -15.69 5.62 2.42
C LEU A 37 -16.69 6.70 2.89
N ALA A 38 -16.53 7.21 4.12
CA ALA A 38 -17.31 8.34 4.63
C ALA A 38 -16.92 9.70 4.01
N GLY A 39 -15.87 9.74 3.17
CA GLY A 39 -15.39 10.96 2.51
C GLY A 39 -14.31 11.71 3.27
N GLU A 40 -13.83 11.15 4.37
CA GLU A 40 -12.73 11.72 5.13
C GLU A 40 -11.38 11.42 4.47
N ASN A 41 -10.38 12.21 4.82
CA ASN A 41 -8.99 11.95 4.44
C ASN A 41 -8.12 11.73 5.68
N PRO A 42 -7.95 10.47 6.14
CA PRO A 42 -7.10 10.18 7.27
C PRO A 42 -5.62 10.52 7.04
N PHE A 43 -5.21 10.67 5.79
CA PHE A 43 -3.86 11.08 5.40
C PHE A 43 -3.64 12.58 5.39
N GLN A 44 -4.69 13.40 5.55
CA GLN A 44 -4.54 14.85 5.55
C GLN A 44 -3.58 15.34 6.65
N VAL A 45 -2.65 16.23 6.26
CA VAL A 45 -1.69 16.84 7.17
C VAL A 45 -1.61 18.34 6.88
N THR A 46 -2.24 19.15 7.74
CA THR A 46 -2.21 20.60 7.72
C THR A 46 -1.59 21.23 8.98
N ASN A 47 -1.38 20.40 10.00
CA ASN A 47 -0.81 20.79 11.29
C ASN A 47 -0.04 19.63 11.92
N ARG A 48 0.64 19.90 13.05
CA ARG A 48 1.47 18.89 13.75
C ARG A 48 0.64 17.75 14.35
N ALA A 49 -0.57 18.01 14.81
CA ALA A 49 -1.42 16.96 15.36
C ALA A 49 -1.84 15.97 14.29
N GLU A 50 -2.19 16.47 13.11
CA GLU A 50 -2.50 15.65 11.94
C GLU A 50 -1.26 14.89 11.43
N LEU A 51 -0.07 15.50 11.45
CA LEU A 51 1.18 14.79 11.13
C LEU A 51 1.40 13.61 12.09
N LYS A 52 1.21 13.81 13.40
CA LYS A 52 1.33 12.73 14.38
C LYS A 52 0.32 11.61 14.11
N ARG A 53 -0.94 11.96 13.83
CA ARG A 53 -1.99 11.00 13.47
C ARG A 53 -1.62 10.23 12.21
N TYR A 54 -1.22 10.91 11.13
CA TYR A 54 -0.75 10.30 9.89
C TYR A 54 0.35 9.27 10.14
N LEU A 55 1.37 9.65 10.90
CA LEU A 55 2.48 8.73 11.22
C LEU A 55 2.01 7.51 12.00
N SER A 56 1.04 7.66 12.93
CA SER A 56 0.50 6.53 13.71
C SER A 56 -0.41 5.59 12.90
N ILE A 57 -0.96 6.06 11.79
CA ILE A 57 -1.70 5.22 10.83
C ILE A 57 -0.73 4.42 9.96
N VAL A 58 0.31 5.10 9.44
CA VAL A 58 1.24 4.53 8.46
C VAL A 58 2.27 3.59 9.11
N PHE A 59 2.73 3.91 10.32
CA PHE A 59 3.76 3.14 11.02
C PHE A 59 3.18 2.48 12.28
N GLN A 60 3.60 1.26 12.56
CA GLN A 60 3.34 0.59 13.84
C GLN A 60 4.13 1.28 14.96
N ASP A 61 5.40 1.59 14.71
CA ASP A 61 6.27 2.38 15.57
C ASP A 61 6.65 3.68 14.84
N PRO A 62 5.91 4.80 15.09
CA PRO A 62 6.11 6.03 14.34
C PRO A 62 7.48 6.65 14.58
N PRO A 63 8.22 7.00 13.52
CA PRO A 63 9.52 7.65 13.66
C PRO A 63 9.38 9.04 14.32
N PHE A 64 10.36 9.39 15.16
CA PHE A 64 10.47 10.74 15.66
C PHE A 64 10.87 11.69 14.54
N VAL A 65 10.07 12.71 14.29
CA VAL A 65 10.36 13.76 13.29
C VAL A 65 10.66 15.08 14.02
N PRO A 66 11.95 15.44 14.12
CA PRO A 66 12.35 16.64 14.87
C PRO A 66 11.93 17.93 14.17
N TRP A 67 11.86 19.02 14.95
CA TRP A 67 11.85 20.35 14.40
C TRP A 67 13.26 20.69 13.83
N PRO A 68 13.41 21.34 12.66
CA PRO A 68 12.36 21.93 11.80
C PRO A 68 11.79 21.00 10.71
N ALA A 69 12.21 19.71 10.64
CA ALA A 69 11.75 18.78 9.62
C ALA A 69 10.21 18.58 9.66
N SER A 70 9.63 18.47 10.87
CA SER A 70 8.18 18.35 11.03
C SER A 70 7.42 19.54 10.46
N GLU A 71 7.93 20.77 10.63
CA GLU A 71 7.33 21.98 10.04
C GLU A 71 7.41 21.98 8.51
N ALA A 72 8.56 21.56 7.96
CA ALA A 72 8.75 21.46 6.52
C ALA A 72 7.78 20.44 5.90
N LEU A 73 7.58 19.28 6.54
CA LEU A 73 6.61 18.29 6.11
C LEU A 73 5.19 18.83 6.15
N VAL A 74 4.77 19.44 7.26
CA VAL A 74 3.42 20.04 7.38
C VAL A 74 3.20 21.08 6.29
N ARG A 75 4.15 21.98 6.08
CA ARG A 75 4.04 23.03 5.05
C ARG A 75 3.89 22.44 3.65
N ARG A 76 4.69 21.42 3.32
CA ARG A 76 4.62 20.73 2.01
C ARG A 76 3.27 20.07 1.82
N ARG A 77 2.84 19.25 2.79
CA ARG A 77 1.58 18.52 2.70
C ARG A 77 0.36 19.45 2.64
N ARG A 78 0.42 20.57 3.35
CA ARG A 78 -0.63 21.61 3.28
C ARG A 78 -0.79 22.18 1.87
N ALA A 79 0.30 22.35 1.12
CA ALA A 79 0.26 22.84 -0.26
C ALA A 79 -0.42 21.82 -1.21
N ASP A 80 -0.30 20.53 -0.92
CA ASP A 80 -0.75 19.44 -1.78
C ASP A 80 -2.12 18.84 -1.37
N VAL A 81 -2.77 19.35 -0.32
CA VAL A 81 -4.02 18.80 0.27
C VAL A 81 -5.09 18.50 -0.78
N GLN A 82 -5.36 19.42 -1.69
CA GLN A 82 -6.41 19.22 -2.70
C GLN A 82 -6.03 18.14 -3.72
N PHE A 83 -4.76 18.05 -4.07
CA PHE A 83 -4.26 17.01 -4.95
C PHE A 83 -4.34 15.64 -4.27
N GLU A 84 -3.85 15.54 -3.04
CA GLU A 84 -3.90 14.30 -2.24
C GLU A 84 -5.34 13.83 -2.03
N GLN A 85 -6.29 14.74 -1.80
CA GLN A 85 -7.70 14.38 -1.68
C GLN A 85 -8.23 13.77 -2.98
N ARG A 86 -7.98 14.38 -4.13
CA ARG A 86 -8.43 13.84 -5.43
C ARG A 86 -7.83 12.45 -5.71
N VAL A 87 -6.55 12.26 -5.37
CA VAL A 87 -5.89 10.96 -5.52
C VAL A 87 -6.55 9.91 -4.62
N LEU A 88 -6.77 10.24 -3.34
CA LEU A 88 -7.40 9.33 -2.39
C LEU A 88 -8.84 8.99 -2.81
N ASP A 89 -9.60 9.97 -3.28
CA ASP A 89 -10.96 9.75 -3.79
C ASP A 89 -10.96 8.76 -4.96
N GLY A 90 -10.01 8.90 -5.88
CA GLY A 90 -9.89 8.00 -7.04
C GLY A 90 -9.52 6.57 -6.66
N ILE A 91 -8.47 6.39 -5.82
CA ILE A 91 -7.94 5.06 -5.49
C ILE A 91 -8.67 4.38 -4.32
N GLY A 92 -9.35 5.15 -3.46
CA GLY A 92 -9.97 4.63 -2.24
C GLY A 92 -11.47 4.39 -2.35
N ARG A 93 -12.19 5.16 -3.18
CA ARG A 93 -13.66 5.07 -3.32
C ARG A 93 -14.18 5.38 -4.72
N GLY A 94 -13.32 5.67 -5.67
CA GLY A 94 -13.70 5.85 -7.06
C GLY A 94 -14.16 4.55 -7.72
N PRO A 95 -14.76 4.62 -8.92
CA PRO A 95 -15.25 3.44 -9.65
C PRO A 95 -14.11 2.43 -9.93
N ASP A 96 -12.88 2.91 -10.02
CA ASP A 96 -11.69 2.10 -10.30
C ASP A 96 -10.93 1.66 -9.04
N ALA A 97 -11.45 1.92 -7.84
CA ALA A 97 -10.75 1.62 -6.59
C ALA A 97 -10.33 0.14 -6.48
N PHE A 98 -11.17 -0.77 -7.00
CA PHE A 98 -10.95 -2.22 -7.00
C PHE A 98 -10.80 -2.81 -8.40
N ALA A 99 -10.46 -2.00 -9.40
CA ALA A 99 -10.38 -2.44 -10.79
C ALA A 99 -9.39 -3.58 -11.01
N LEU A 100 -8.31 -3.64 -10.22
CA LEU A 100 -7.31 -4.68 -10.34
C LEU A 100 -7.86 -6.07 -9.96
N GLU A 101 -8.82 -6.15 -9.02
CA GLU A 101 -9.39 -7.43 -8.58
C GLU A 101 -9.98 -8.23 -9.73
N ALA A 102 -10.68 -7.57 -10.64
CA ALA A 102 -11.28 -8.21 -11.82
C ALA A 102 -10.26 -8.68 -12.87
N GLU A 103 -9.03 -8.16 -12.81
CA GLU A 103 -7.98 -8.45 -13.80
C GLU A 103 -6.85 -9.34 -13.23
N LEU A 104 -6.94 -9.81 -11.98
CA LEU A 104 -5.87 -10.59 -11.33
C LEU A 104 -5.51 -11.85 -12.12
N SER A 105 -6.49 -12.57 -12.64
CA SER A 105 -6.28 -13.79 -13.43
C SER A 105 -5.56 -13.57 -14.76
N GLN A 106 -5.46 -12.31 -15.22
CA GLN A 106 -4.74 -11.95 -16.45
C GLN A 106 -3.24 -11.67 -16.18
N ILE A 107 -2.84 -11.55 -14.90
CA ILE A 107 -1.45 -11.32 -14.52
C ILE A 107 -0.68 -12.63 -14.63
N ARG A 108 0.18 -12.72 -15.64
CA ARG A 108 1.07 -13.86 -15.88
C ARG A 108 2.43 -13.71 -15.17
N ALA A 109 2.77 -12.48 -14.78
CA ALA A 109 3.99 -12.19 -14.05
C ALA A 109 4.01 -12.91 -12.70
N SER A 110 5.15 -13.52 -12.35
CA SER A 110 5.36 -14.01 -10.99
C SER A 110 5.28 -12.84 -10.01
N THR A 111 4.47 -13.00 -8.95
CA THR A 111 4.12 -11.89 -8.05
C THR A 111 4.56 -12.18 -6.62
N LEU A 112 5.35 -11.27 -6.03
CA LEU A 112 5.59 -11.23 -4.59
C LEU A 112 4.52 -10.35 -3.92
N LEU A 113 3.78 -10.92 -2.99
CA LEU A 113 2.87 -10.22 -2.09
C LEU A 113 3.59 -10.02 -0.76
N LEU A 114 3.84 -8.77 -0.38
CA LEU A 114 4.52 -8.45 0.87
C LEU A 114 3.64 -7.52 1.71
N TRP A 115 3.31 -7.95 2.90
CA TRP A 115 2.43 -7.22 3.81
C TRP A 115 2.98 -7.19 5.22
N CYS A 116 2.57 -6.17 5.98
CA CYS A 116 2.67 -6.18 7.43
C CYS A 116 1.35 -6.64 8.02
N ARG A 117 1.42 -7.50 9.05
CA ARG A 117 0.23 -8.00 9.75
C ARG A 117 -0.63 -6.87 10.33
N ASP A 118 0.03 -5.83 10.81
CA ASP A 118 -0.60 -4.72 11.53
C ASP A 118 -0.79 -3.49 10.62
N ASP A 119 -0.97 -3.69 9.32
CA ASP A 119 -1.24 -2.62 8.36
C ASP A 119 -2.63 -2.02 8.63
N LYS A 120 -2.66 -0.75 9.05
CA LYS A 120 -3.89 -0.01 9.37
C LYS A 120 -4.50 0.71 8.17
N VAL A 121 -3.84 0.68 7.01
CA VAL A 121 -4.29 1.34 5.77
C VAL A 121 -4.95 0.32 4.85
N ILE A 122 -4.19 -0.64 4.37
CA ILE A 122 -4.70 -1.76 3.57
C ILE A 122 -4.57 -3.02 4.42
N ASP A 123 -5.70 -3.49 4.95
CA ASP A 123 -5.71 -4.66 5.81
C ASP A 123 -5.02 -5.86 5.14
N VAL A 124 -4.34 -6.67 5.95
CA VAL A 124 -3.58 -7.83 5.47
C VAL A 124 -4.44 -8.86 4.72
N SER A 125 -5.75 -8.85 4.92
CA SER A 125 -6.70 -9.68 4.16
C SER A 125 -6.64 -9.44 2.65
N ALA A 126 -6.20 -8.22 2.23
CA ALA A 126 -5.95 -7.95 0.82
C ALA A 126 -4.91 -8.91 0.21
N ALA A 127 -3.89 -9.30 0.96
CA ALA A 127 -2.87 -10.23 0.47
C ALA A 127 -3.48 -11.59 0.11
N GLU A 128 -4.50 -12.05 0.85
CA GLU A 128 -5.21 -13.29 0.55
C GLU A 128 -6.07 -13.16 -0.72
N VAL A 129 -6.73 -12.01 -0.92
CA VAL A 129 -7.51 -11.74 -2.14
C VAL A 129 -6.59 -11.75 -3.36
N PHE A 130 -5.45 -11.08 -3.27
CA PHE A 130 -4.43 -11.14 -4.32
C PHE A 130 -3.95 -12.57 -4.57
N HIS A 131 -3.60 -13.32 -3.51
CA HIS A 131 -3.08 -14.68 -3.63
C HIS A 131 -4.08 -15.61 -4.33
N ARG A 132 -5.36 -15.52 -4.00
CA ARG A 132 -6.41 -16.33 -4.63
C ARG A 132 -6.66 -15.97 -6.09
N GLY A 133 -6.48 -14.71 -6.45
CA GLY A 133 -6.73 -14.22 -7.82
C GLY A 133 -5.55 -14.39 -8.78
N LEU A 134 -4.34 -14.55 -8.26
CA LEU A 134 -3.11 -14.65 -9.04
C LEU A 134 -2.73 -16.11 -9.31
N GLU A 135 -2.33 -16.42 -10.53
CA GLU A 135 -1.85 -17.76 -10.90
C GLU A 135 -0.52 -18.12 -10.21
N ARG A 136 0.40 -17.17 -10.12
CA ARG A 136 1.74 -17.37 -9.57
C ARG A 136 2.07 -16.27 -8.57
N SER A 137 1.94 -16.57 -7.28
CA SER A 137 2.28 -15.64 -6.22
C SER A 137 2.97 -16.33 -5.05
N ALA A 138 3.91 -15.59 -4.44
CA ALA A 138 4.50 -15.91 -3.15
C ALA A 138 4.10 -14.82 -2.15
N THR A 139 3.71 -15.23 -0.94
CA THR A 139 3.22 -14.28 0.08
C THR A 139 4.19 -14.25 1.26
N VAL A 140 4.59 -13.06 1.67
CA VAL A 140 5.41 -12.79 2.86
C VAL A 140 4.66 -11.81 3.76
N ILE A 141 4.31 -12.28 4.97
CA ILE A 141 3.67 -11.44 5.99
C ILE A 141 4.66 -11.16 7.11
N LEU A 142 5.00 -9.90 7.29
CA LEU A 142 5.90 -9.43 8.33
C LEU A 142 5.11 -9.02 9.59
N ALA A 143 5.67 -9.25 10.76
CA ALA A 143 5.13 -8.78 12.04
C ALA A 143 5.87 -7.52 12.51
N GLY A 144 5.21 -6.69 13.34
CA GLY A 144 5.83 -5.50 13.94
C GLY A 144 6.11 -4.36 12.96
N CYS A 145 5.33 -4.27 11.90
CA CYS A 145 5.38 -3.17 10.94
C CYS A 145 3.97 -2.77 10.49
N GLY A 146 3.81 -1.55 9.97
CA GLY A 146 2.56 -1.01 9.42
C GLY A 146 2.59 -0.93 7.89
N HIS A 147 1.95 0.10 7.35
CA HIS A 147 1.76 0.27 5.90
C HIS A 147 3.04 0.50 5.08
N MET A 148 4.17 0.78 5.73
CA MET A 148 5.44 1.06 5.06
C MET A 148 6.51 0.01 5.44
N PRO A 149 6.35 -1.27 5.03
CA PRO A 149 7.29 -2.33 5.40
C PRO A 149 8.73 -2.02 5.00
N MET A 150 8.95 -1.42 3.82
CA MET A 150 10.28 -1.07 3.31
C MET A 150 10.99 -0.01 4.17
N MET A 151 10.26 0.79 4.93
CA MET A 151 10.84 1.77 5.86
C MET A 151 10.99 1.20 7.28
N ALA A 152 10.04 0.37 7.72
CA ALA A 152 10.05 -0.20 9.05
C ALA A 152 11.03 -1.38 9.17
N GLN A 153 11.13 -2.22 8.14
CA GLN A 153 11.94 -3.45 8.16
C GLN A 153 12.73 -3.64 6.85
N PRO A 154 13.61 -2.70 6.47
CA PRO A 154 14.26 -2.67 5.16
C PRO A 154 15.09 -3.93 4.86
N GLN A 155 15.74 -4.53 5.84
CA GLN A 155 16.55 -5.74 5.64
C GLN A 155 15.67 -6.97 5.31
N GLN A 156 14.55 -7.13 5.99
CA GLN A 156 13.61 -8.24 5.74
C GLN A 156 12.94 -8.08 4.38
N VAL A 157 12.52 -6.86 4.05
CA VAL A 157 11.94 -6.56 2.73
C VAL A 157 12.95 -6.81 1.61
N ALA A 158 14.17 -6.31 1.75
CA ALA A 158 15.23 -6.54 0.76
C ALA A 158 15.57 -8.02 0.62
N GLY A 159 15.59 -8.78 1.72
CA GLY A 159 15.77 -10.23 1.72
C GLY A 159 14.66 -10.92 0.92
N ALA A 160 13.39 -10.64 1.25
CA ALA A 160 12.24 -11.24 0.58
C ALA A 160 12.23 -10.95 -0.93
N VAL A 161 12.52 -9.71 -1.33
CA VAL A 161 12.62 -9.33 -2.75
C VAL A 161 13.78 -10.05 -3.44
N ARG A 162 14.96 -10.10 -2.82
CA ARG A 162 16.13 -10.80 -3.40
C ARG A 162 15.83 -12.28 -3.59
N ASP A 163 15.25 -12.95 -2.58
CA ASP A 163 14.95 -14.37 -2.62
C ASP A 163 13.90 -14.65 -3.71
N PHE A 164 12.88 -13.81 -3.80
CA PHE A 164 11.87 -13.87 -4.86
C PHE A 164 12.48 -13.70 -6.27
N MET A 165 13.46 -12.81 -6.44
CA MET A 165 14.13 -12.61 -7.72
C MET A 165 14.98 -13.82 -8.17
N GLN A 166 15.40 -14.67 -7.23
CA GLN A 166 16.18 -15.88 -7.49
C GLN A 166 15.33 -17.12 -7.78
N LEU A 167 14.01 -17.08 -7.48
CA LEU A 167 13.13 -18.20 -7.80
C LEU A 167 13.05 -18.41 -9.31
N SER A 168 13.35 -19.62 -9.76
CA SER A 168 13.10 -20.05 -11.14
C SER A 168 11.69 -20.62 -11.20
N TYR A 169 10.82 -20.02 -11.99
CA TYR A 169 9.47 -20.50 -12.27
C TYR A 169 9.38 -21.07 -13.68
#